data_2610bb7ed22476670b1f6c9bbe770715
#
_entry.id   2610bb7ed22476670b1f6c9bbe770715
#
_cell.length_a   1.000
_cell.length_b   1.000
_cell.length_c   1.000
_cell.angle_alpha   90.00
_cell.angle_beta   90.00
_cell.angle_gamma   90.00
#
_symmetry.space_group_name_H-M   'P 1'
#
loop_
_entity.id
_entity.type
_entity.pdbx_description
1 polymer ?
#
loop_
_entity_poly.entity_id
_entity_poly.type
_entity_poly.pdbx_seq_one_letter_code
_entity_poly.pdbx_strand_id
1 'polypeptide(L)'
;KALLKANHLYGAESYLQGFSGYVLEILVAHYGSFDKVIKAFSKVGDSLVLDPAKHYSSKAIALKSLNKSKLGAFVLIDPVQPDRNVAAGVSLLKLQAFISLCKVYDGSDSWFVLENIDVSKLKGYIVLDVVGLPGKQDISLSKMRALYDRILREFTYKGFSVVDSGWDASHYWFKVSKLPKKFKH
;
A
#
# COMPACT_ATOMS: atom_id res chain seq x y z
N LYS A 1 -2.83 11.87 8.30
CA LYS A 1 -3.23 11.94 6.88
C LYS A 1 -2.09 12.51 6.01
N ALA A 2 -1.52 13.69 6.35
CA ALA A 2 -0.44 14.31 5.57
C ALA A 2 0.76 13.37 5.38
N LEU A 3 1.29 12.79 6.46
CA LEU A 3 2.39 11.82 6.41
C LEU A 3 2.12 10.67 5.41
N LEU A 4 0.92 10.07 5.46
CA LEU A 4 0.60 8.94 4.58
C LEU A 4 0.43 9.38 3.12
N LYS A 5 -0.06 10.60 2.88
CA LYS A 5 -0.12 11.16 1.52
C LYS A 5 1.27 11.39 0.95
N ALA A 6 2.17 12.01 1.71
CA ALA A 6 3.55 12.27 1.31
C ALA A 6 4.33 10.98 0.98
N ASN A 7 3.98 9.88 1.65
CA ASN A 7 4.63 8.58 1.47
C ASN A 7 3.81 7.59 0.62
N HIS A 8 2.85 8.06 -0.17
CA HIS A 8 2.00 7.23 -1.06
C HIS A 8 1.26 6.08 -0.36
N LEU A 9 0.92 6.24 0.93
CA LEU A 9 0.25 5.23 1.73
C LEU A 9 -1.24 5.52 1.97
N TYR A 10 -1.74 6.71 1.57
CA TYR A 10 -3.10 7.15 1.78
C TYR A 10 -3.96 6.90 0.55
N GLY A 11 -5.17 6.33 0.77
CA GLY A 11 -6.22 6.09 -0.22
C GLY A 11 -6.59 4.61 -0.27
N ALA A 12 -7.91 4.32 -0.24
CA ALA A 12 -8.45 2.96 -0.24
C ALA A 12 -8.88 2.48 -1.65
N GLU A 13 -8.69 3.31 -2.65
CA GLU A 13 -8.98 3.02 -4.05
C GLU A 13 -8.19 1.79 -4.50
N SER A 14 -8.78 0.99 -5.39
CA SER A 14 -8.21 -0.31 -5.78
C SER A 14 -6.81 -0.21 -6.41
N TYR A 15 -6.47 0.93 -7.01
CA TYR A 15 -5.14 1.19 -7.57
C TYR A 15 -4.13 1.71 -6.54
N LEU A 16 -4.58 2.28 -5.41
CA LEU A 16 -3.72 2.75 -4.30
C LEU A 16 -3.51 1.67 -3.25
N GLN A 17 -4.58 1.00 -2.84
CA GLN A 17 -4.58 -0.07 -1.84
C GLN A 17 -3.95 0.35 -0.51
N GLY A 18 -4.10 1.62 -0.15
CA GLY A 18 -3.54 2.23 1.04
C GLY A 18 -4.57 2.41 2.17
N PHE A 19 -4.22 3.23 3.14
CA PHE A 19 -5.03 3.51 4.32
C PHE A 19 -6.11 4.55 4.00
N SER A 20 -7.38 4.22 4.27
CA SER A 20 -8.48 5.18 4.18
C SER A 20 -8.46 6.20 5.33
N GLY A 21 -9.18 7.31 5.16
CA GLY A 21 -9.40 8.28 6.25
C GLY A 21 -10.00 7.62 7.49
N TYR A 22 -11.04 6.78 7.29
CA TYR A 22 -11.74 6.09 8.36
C TYR A 22 -10.82 5.11 9.13
N VAL A 23 -9.95 4.37 8.44
CA VAL A 23 -8.93 3.55 9.11
C VAL A 23 -8.04 4.40 10.02
N LEU A 24 -7.57 5.57 9.54
CA LEU A 24 -6.71 6.44 10.34
C LEU A 24 -7.44 7.04 11.55
N GLU A 25 -8.70 7.40 11.41
CA GLU A 25 -9.55 7.90 12.49
C GLU A 25 -9.69 6.86 13.60
N ILE A 26 -10.03 5.61 13.24
CA ILE A 26 -10.13 4.51 14.21
C ILE A 26 -8.78 4.26 14.90
N LEU A 27 -7.68 4.25 14.16
CA LEU A 27 -6.36 4.05 14.74
C LEU A 27 -6.01 5.14 15.75
N VAL A 28 -6.24 6.42 15.41
CA VAL A 28 -5.97 7.53 16.33
C VAL A 28 -6.89 7.50 17.54
N ALA A 29 -8.17 7.17 17.35
CA ALA A 29 -9.11 6.99 18.46
C ALA A 29 -8.68 5.85 19.41
N HIS A 30 -8.26 4.72 18.84
CA HIS A 30 -7.83 3.53 19.61
C HIS A 30 -6.54 3.77 20.40
N TYR A 31 -5.52 4.34 19.77
CA TYR A 31 -4.22 4.58 20.41
C TYR A 31 -4.14 5.91 21.16
N GLY A 32 -5.05 6.85 20.89
CA GLY A 32 -5.19 8.14 21.57
C GLY A 32 -4.39 9.29 20.98
N SER A 33 -3.37 9.03 20.12
CA SER A 33 -2.64 10.09 19.40
C SER A 33 -1.90 9.53 18.20
N PHE A 34 -1.50 10.44 17.29
CA PHE A 34 -0.66 10.12 16.14
C PHE A 34 0.66 9.44 16.55
N ASP A 35 1.38 10.01 17.52
CA ASP A 35 2.67 9.46 17.97
C ASP A 35 2.54 8.05 18.55
N LYS A 36 1.44 7.80 19.27
CA LYS A 36 1.16 6.46 19.79
C LYS A 36 0.83 5.46 18.67
N VAL A 37 0.18 5.88 17.59
CA VAL A 37 0.00 5.04 16.39
C VAL A 37 1.36 4.70 15.79
N ILE A 38 2.24 5.68 15.55
CA ILE A 38 3.59 5.46 15.03
C ILE A 38 4.36 4.47 15.91
N LYS A 39 4.38 4.71 17.23
CA LYS A 39 5.05 3.83 18.21
C LYS A 39 4.46 2.42 18.25
N ALA A 40 3.16 2.28 18.08
CA ALA A 40 2.51 0.96 18.04
C ALA A 40 2.89 0.20 16.75
N PHE A 41 2.78 0.88 15.58
CA PHE A 41 3.08 0.25 14.30
C PHE A 41 4.57 -0.06 14.10
N SER A 42 5.48 0.69 14.72
CA SER A 42 6.92 0.37 14.67
C SER A 42 7.27 -1.01 15.29
N LYS A 43 6.37 -1.56 16.10
CA LYS A 43 6.53 -2.87 16.77
C LYS A 43 5.70 -4.00 16.13
N VAL A 44 4.90 -3.69 15.10
CA VAL A 44 4.09 -4.67 14.38
C VAL A 44 5.00 -5.55 13.52
N GLY A 45 4.69 -6.86 13.48
CA GLY A 45 5.30 -7.82 12.55
C GLY A 45 4.57 -7.87 11.20
N ASP A 46 4.48 -9.05 10.62
CA ASP A 46 3.93 -9.25 9.26
C ASP A 46 2.41 -9.11 9.18
N SER A 47 1.70 -9.16 10.29
CA SER A 47 0.25 -9.04 10.32
C SER A 47 -0.25 -8.39 11.60
N LEU A 48 -1.43 -7.78 11.52
CA LEU A 48 -2.07 -7.08 12.63
C LEU A 48 -3.57 -7.34 12.63
N VAL A 49 -4.11 -7.75 13.79
CA VAL A 49 -5.55 -7.84 14.03
C VAL A 49 -5.88 -6.97 15.23
N LEU A 50 -6.72 -5.96 15.00
CA LEU A 50 -7.22 -5.02 16.01
C LEU A 50 -8.74 -5.09 16.09
N ASP A 51 -9.23 -5.14 17.33
CA ASP A 51 -10.65 -4.99 17.69
C ASP A 51 -10.78 -3.88 18.74
N PRO A 52 -10.86 -2.60 18.30
CA PRO A 52 -10.87 -1.45 19.19
C PRO A 52 -12.04 -1.43 20.17
N ALA A 53 -13.20 -1.91 19.74
CA ALA A 53 -14.43 -1.95 20.55
C ALA A 53 -14.58 -3.24 21.37
N LYS A 54 -13.65 -4.20 21.22
CA LYS A 54 -13.66 -5.50 21.91
C LYS A 54 -14.95 -6.30 21.67
N HIS A 55 -15.42 -6.31 20.44
CA HIS A 55 -16.62 -7.07 20.05
C HIS A 55 -16.42 -8.58 20.16
N TYR A 56 -15.18 -9.06 20.08
CA TYR A 56 -14.86 -10.48 20.09
C TYR A 56 -13.95 -10.85 21.26
N SER A 57 -14.21 -12.01 21.86
CA SER A 57 -13.41 -12.52 22.98
C SER A 57 -12.01 -12.97 22.59
N SER A 58 -11.75 -13.20 21.30
CA SER A 58 -10.42 -13.55 20.78
C SER A 58 -10.25 -13.17 19.32
N LYS A 59 -8.97 -12.98 18.89
CA LYS A 59 -8.63 -12.75 17.48
C LYS A 59 -9.10 -13.89 16.57
N ALA A 60 -9.06 -15.13 17.04
CA ALA A 60 -9.49 -16.29 16.26
C ALA A 60 -11.00 -16.25 15.97
N ILE A 61 -11.82 -15.84 16.94
CA ILE A 61 -13.25 -15.67 16.76
C ILE A 61 -13.53 -14.50 15.81
N ALA A 62 -12.86 -13.36 15.99
CA ALA A 62 -12.96 -12.23 15.09
C ALA A 62 -12.69 -12.62 13.63
N LEU A 63 -11.58 -13.32 13.36
CA LEU A 63 -11.22 -13.76 12.00
C LEU A 63 -12.22 -14.76 11.42
N LYS A 64 -12.87 -15.59 12.24
CA LYS A 64 -13.92 -16.52 11.77
C LYS A 64 -15.23 -15.82 11.41
N SER A 65 -15.55 -14.71 12.07
CA SER A 65 -16.79 -13.95 11.82
C SER A 65 -16.75 -13.07 10.57
N LEU A 66 -15.55 -12.72 10.12
CA LEU A 66 -15.35 -11.86 8.96
C LEU A 66 -15.47 -12.64 7.64
N ASN A 67 -15.90 -11.94 6.58
CA ASN A 67 -15.86 -12.49 5.24
C ASN A 67 -14.42 -12.83 4.83
N LYS A 68 -14.16 -14.09 4.51
CA LYS A 68 -12.83 -14.60 4.13
C LYS A 68 -12.19 -13.83 2.97
N SER A 69 -12.97 -13.35 2.01
CA SER A 69 -12.47 -12.54 0.88
C SER A 69 -12.00 -11.14 1.28
N LYS A 70 -12.30 -10.70 2.50
CA LYS A 70 -11.92 -9.40 3.07
C LYS A 70 -10.85 -9.51 4.14
N LEU A 71 -10.33 -10.71 4.37
CA LEU A 71 -9.17 -10.91 5.23
C LEU A 71 -7.89 -10.51 4.50
N GLY A 72 -6.94 -9.97 5.24
CA GLY A 72 -5.64 -9.55 4.76
C GLY A 72 -4.62 -9.53 5.89
N ALA A 73 -3.42 -9.04 5.62
CA ALA A 73 -2.38 -8.89 6.63
C ALA A 73 -2.75 -7.87 7.72
N PHE A 74 -3.64 -6.92 7.39
CA PHE A 74 -4.21 -5.97 8.34
C PHE A 74 -5.72 -6.18 8.45
N VAL A 75 -6.17 -6.56 9.64
CA VAL A 75 -7.58 -6.67 10.01
C VAL A 75 -7.87 -5.65 11.10
N LEU A 76 -8.76 -4.73 10.81
CA LEU A 76 -9.27 -3.73 11.75
C LEU A 76 -10.78 -3.87 11.82
N ILE A 77 -11.27 -4.41 12.94
CA ILE A 77 -12.71 -4.60 13.18
C ILE A 77 -13.37 -3.22 13.25
N ASP A 78 -14.44 -3.05 12.49
CA ASP A 78 -15.22 -1.81 12.54
C ASP A 78 -15.89 -1.67 13.91
N PRO A 79 -15.69 -0.57 14.64
CA PRO A 79 -16.34 -0.35 15.92
C PRO A 79 -17.87 -0.30 15.87
N VAL A 80 -18.45 -0.03 14.69
CA VAL A 80 -19.89 0.10 14.47
C VAL A 80 -20.48 -1.16 13.83
N GLN A 81 -19.74 -1.79 12.93
CA GLN A 81 -20.13 -3.02 12.20
C GLN A 81 -19.13 -4.14 12.48
N PRO A 82 -19.34 -4.96 13.52
CA PRO A 82 -18.35 -5.96 13.96
C PRO A 82 -17.96 -6.99 12.89
N ASP A 83 -18.82 -7.28 11.94
CA ASP A 83 -18.61 -8.22 10.84
C ASP A 83 -17.82 -7.62 9.65
N ARG A 84 -17.35 -6.37 9.79
CA ARG A 84 -16.62 -5.64 8.76
C ARG A 84 -15.15 -5.47 9.12
N ASN A 85 -14.25 -5.80 8.17
CA ASN A 85 -12.86 -5.36 8.19
C ASN A 85 -12.72 -4.03 7.44
N VAL A 86 -12.52 -2.93 8.15
CA VAL A 86 -12.33 -1.60 7.53
C VAL A 86 -11.00 -1.42 6.84
N ALA A 87 -10.01 -2.24 7.19
CA ALA A 87 -8.68 -2.25 6.57
C ALA A 87 -8.57 -3.22 5.38
N ALA A 88 -9.67 -3.82 4.92
CA ALA A 88 -9.65 -4.81 3.83
C ALA A 88 -9.04 -4.30 2.51
N GLY A 89 -9.01 -2.98 2.30
CA GLY A 89 -8.39 -2.34 1.13
C GLY A 89 -6.88 -2.14 1.26
N VAL A 90 -6.30 -2.32 2.45
CA VAL A 90 -4.86 -2.12 2.68
C VAL A 90 -4.09 -3.36 2.23
N SER A 91 -3.24 -3.21 1.21
CA SER A 91 -2.39 -4.31 0.74
C SER A 91 -1.27 -4.62 1.73
N LEU A 92 -0.74 -5.86 1.67
CA LEU A 92 0.42 -6.26 2.46
C LEU A 92 1.60 -5.31 2.25
N LEU A 93 1.88 -4.92 1.01
CA LEU A 93 2.98 -4.00 0.68
C LEU A 93 2.79 -2.62 1.35
N LYS A 94 1.57 -2.10 1.36
CA LYS A 94 1.28 -0.80 2.01
C LYS A 94 1.36 -0.90 3.53
N LEU A 95 0.94 -2.02 4.12
CA LEU A 95 1.12 -2.27 5.55
C LEU A 95 2.61 -2.32 5.90
N GLN A 96 3.41 -3.10 5.18
CA GLN A 96 4.85 -3.23 5.41
C GLN A 96 5.59 -1.89 5.21
N ALA A 97 5.23 -1.12 4.19
CA ALA A 97 5.79 0.21 3.97
C ALA A 97 5.45 1.17 5.12
N PHE A 98 4.22 1.14 5.64
CA PHE A 98 3.84 1.94 6.80
C PHE A 98 4.58 1.50 8.07
N ILE A 99 4.71 0.20 8.31
CA ILE A 99 5.50 -0.32 9.44
C ILE A 99 6.97 0.13 9.33
N SER A 100 7.57 0.04 8.15
CA SER A 100 8.94 0.48 7.90
C SER A 100 9.11 1.98 8.13
N LEU A 101 8.17 2.79 7.63
CA LEU A 101 8.12 4.23 7.89
C LEU A 101 8.06 4.51 9.39
N CYS A 102 7.17 3.84 10.13
CA CYS A 102 7.04 4.03 11.58
C CYS A 102 8.31 3.68 12.37
N LYS A 103 9.15 2.78 11.86
CA LYS A 103 10.42 2.41 12.51
C LYS A 103 11.51 3.48 12.38
N VAL A 104 11.46 4.27 11.32
CA VAL A 104 12.50 5.27 11.00
C VAL A 104 12.01 6.71 11.17
N TYR A 105 10.72 6.91 11.40
CA TYR A 105 10.13 8.24 11.59
C TYR A 105 10.71 8.94 12.81
N ASP A 106 11.35 10.09 12.59
CA ASP A 106 12.04 10.89 13.60
C ASP A 106 11.29 12.17 13.99
N GLY A 107 10.12 12.42 13.39
CA GLY A 107 9.32 13.63 13.64
C GLY A 107 9.70 14.83 12.80
N SER A 108 10.68 14.73 11.90
CA SER A 108 11.08 15.86 11.05
C SER A 108 10.02 16.20 9.97
N ASP A 109 10.01 17.46 9.55
CA ASP A 109 9.04 17.95 8.55
C ASP A 109 9.27 17.37 7.16
N SER A 110 10.46 16.84 6.87
CA SER A 110 10.80 16.20 5.60
C SER A 110 9.87 15.03 5.26
N TRP A 111 9.35 14.31 6.27
CA TRP A 111 8.41 13.19 6.09
C TRP A 111 7.04 13.60 5.55
N PHE A 112 6.71 14.89 5.57
CA PHE A 112 5.42 15.42 5.10
C PHE A 112 5.50 16.01 3.69
N VAL A 113 6.67 15.95 3.05
CA VAL A 113 6.88 16.46 1.69
C VAL A 113 6.59 15.37 0.68
N LEU A 114 5.61 15.62 -0.20
CA LEU A 114 5.34 14.73 -1.33
C LEU A 114 6.39 14.97 -2.41
N GLU A 115 7.28 14.02 -2.60
CA GLU A 115 8.23 14.06 -3.71
C GLU A 115 7.54 13.59 -5.00
N ASN A 116 7.45 14.48 -5.98
CA ASN A 116 7.05 14.12 -7.33
C ASN A 116 8.27 13.56 -8.07
N ILE A 117 8.13 12.35 -8.60
CA ILE A 117 9.19 11.73 -9.39
C ILE A 117 9.26 12.43 -10.76
N ASP A 118 10.40 13.06 -11.02
CA ASP A 118 10.71 13.60 -12.33
C ASP A 118 11.31 12.48 -13.19
N VAL A 119 10.47 11.87 -14.03
CA VAL A 119 10.86 10.74 -14.88
C VAL A 119 12.01 11.08 -15.83
N SER A 120 12.20 12.37 -16.18
CA SER A 120 13.33 12.82 -17.04
C SER A 120 14.69 12.64 -16.37
N LYS A 121 14.72 12.55 -15.04
CA LYS A 121 15.93 12.35 -14.22
C LYS A 121 16.22 10.88 -13.92
N LEU A 122 15.39 9.94 -14.32
CA LEU A 122 15.54 8.52 -14.08
C LEU A 122 16.60 7.89 -14.99
N LYS A 123 17.88 8.09 -14.64
CA LYS A 123 18.99 7.47 -15.39
C LYS A 123 19.07 5.96 -15.16
N GLY A 124 19.17 5.20 -16.25
CA GLY A 124 19.27 3.73 -16.19
C GLY A 124 17.95 3.02 -15.92
N TYR A 125 16.82 3.70 -16.10
CA TYR A 125 15.49 3.10 -16.06
C TYR A 125 14.95 2.90 -17.47
N ILE A 126 14.13 1.87 -17.63
CA ILE A 126 13.21 1.73 -18.76
C ILE A 126 11.98 2.53 -18.38
N VAL A 127 11.68 3.59 -19.14
CA VAL A 127 10.49 4.42 -18.95
C VAL A 127 9.54 4.16 -20.12
N LEU A 128 8.28 3.92 -19.80
CA LEU A 128 7.20 3.71 -20.76
C LEU A 128 6.16 4.82 -20.57
N ASP A 129 5.88 5.57 -21.63
CA ASP A 129 4.77 6.50 -21.67
C ASP A 129 3.46 5.72 -21.81
N VAL A 130 2.47 6.08 -21.01
CA VAL A 130 1.20 5.37 -20.95
C VAL A 130 0.05 6.35 -21.16
N VAL A 131 -0.84 6.04 -22.08
CA VAL A 131 -2.05 6.81 -22.28
C VAL A 131 -3.19 6.21 -21.45
N GLY A 132 -3.75 7.01 -20.55
CA GLY A 132 -4.89 6.61 -19.73
C GLY A 132 -6.13 6.28 -20.58
N LEU A 133 -6.92 5.32 -20.13
CA LEU A 133 -8.17 4.98 -20.80
C LEU A 133 -9.23 6.05 -20.56
N PRO A 134 -10.08 6.35 -21.54
CA PRO A 134 -11.18 7.29 -21.35
C PRO A 134 -12.18 6.78 -20.30
N GLY A 135 -12.84 7.68 -19.60
CA GLY A 135 -13.88 7.37 -18.63
C GLY A 135 -13.56 7.86 -17.21
N LYS A 136 -14.15 7.21 -16.21
CA LYS A 136 -13.94 7.58 -14.81
C LYS A 136 -12.48 7.33 -14.41
N GLN A 137 -11.87 8.31 -13.77
CA GLN A 137 -10.45 8.31 -13.39
C GLN A 137 -10.08 7.06 -12.57
N ASP A 138 -10.90 6.66 -11.58
CA ASP A 138 -10.64 5.49 -10.74
C ASP A 138 -10.57 4.19 -11.55
N ILE A 139 -11.43 4.07 -12.58
CA ILE A 139 -11.45 2.89 -13.47
C ILE A 139 -10.20 2.90 -14.35
N SER A 140 -9.86 4.05 -14.93
CA SER A 140 -8.66 4.21 -15.75
C SER A 140 -7.40 3.86 -14.96
N LEU A 141 -7.20 4.48 -13.80
CA LEU A 141 -6.04 4.24 -12.94
C LEU A 141 -5.96 2.79 -12.43
N SER A 142 -7.11 2.16 -12.13
CA SER A 142 -7.14 0.74 -11.74
C SER A 142 -6.68 -0.19 -12.86
N LYS A 143 -7.06 0.09 -14.11
CA LYS A 143 -6.60 -0.68 -15.28
C LYS A 143 -5.12 -0.41 -15.58
N MET A 144 -4.66 0.83 -15.45
CA MET A 144 -3.25 1.19 -15.59
C MET A 144 -2.39 0.47 -14.53
N ARG A 145 -2.85 0.43 -13.29
CA ARG A 145 -2.19 -0.35 -12.23
C ARG A 145 -2.12 -1.83 -12.57
N ALA A 146 -3.21 -2.42 -13.05
CA ALA A 146 -3.23 -3.83 -13.45
C ALA A 146 -2.25 -4.13 -14.60
N LEU A 147 -2.12 -3.20 -15.56
CA LEU A 147 -1.14 -3.31 -16.65
C LEU A 147 0.30 -3.21 -16.12
N TYR A 148 0.59 -2.24 -15.24
CA TYR A 148 1.88 -2.12 -14.58
C TYR A 148 2.27 -3.41 -13.84
N ASP A 149 1.36 -3.95 -13.02
CA ASP A 149 1.59 -5.20 -12.27
C ASP A 149 1.80 -6.40 -13.21
N ARG A 150 1.13 -6.44 -14.37
CA ARG A 150 1.35 -7.45 -15.40
C ARG A 150 2.74 -7.34 -16.01
N ILE A 151 3.17 -6.14 -16.40
CA ILE A 151 4.49 -5.90 -16.96
C ILE A 151 5.58 -6.32 -15.96
N LEU A 152 5.43 -5.96 -14.69
CA LEU A 152 6.36 -6.34 -13.63
C LEU A 152 6.48 -7.87 -13.47
N ARG A 153 5.35 -8.60 -13.54
CA ARG A 153 5.34 -10.07 -13.54
C ARG A 153 6.03 -10.65 -14.77
N GLU A 154 5.81 -10.07 -15.96
CA GLU A 154 6.47 -10.51 -17.19
C GLU A 154 8.00 -10.33 -17.11
N PHE A 155 8.49 -9.21 -16.57
CA PHE A 155 9.91 -9.03 -16.31
C PHE A 155 10.48 -10.17 -15.44
N THR A 156 9.80 -10.45 -14.32
CA THR A 156 10.20 -11.51 -13.40
C THR A 156 10.16 -12.89 -14.06
N TYR A 157 9.09 -13.19 -14.78
CA TYR A 157 8.94 -14.48 -15.50
C TYR A 157 10.02 -14.71 -16.54
N LYS A 158 10.41 -13.65 -17.27
CA LYS A 158 11.50 -13.70 -18.26
C LYS A 158 12.90 -13.66 -17.64
N GLY A 159 13.02 -13.67 -16.32
CA GLY A 159 14.28 -13.75 -15.59
C GLY A 159 15.03 -12.44 -15.42
N PHE A 160 14.36 -11.30 -15.62
CA PHE A 160 14.91 -10.00 -15.28
C PHE A 160 14.82 -9.75 -13.77
N SER A 161 15.86 -9.14 -13.20
CA SER A 161 15.84 -8.67 -11.81
C SER A 161 15.48 -7.18 -11.79
N VAL A 162 14.24 -6.87 -11.47
CA VAL A 162 13.78 -5.48 -11.27
C VAL A 162 14.12 -5.07 -9.84
N VAL A 163 14.99 -4.09 -9.68
CA VAL A 163 15.48 -3.61 -8.37
C VAL A 163 14.72 -2.39 -7.86
N ASP A 164 14.12 -1.64 -8.79
CA ASP A 164 13.25 -0.52 -8.47
C ASP A 164 12.24 -0.33 -9.60
N SER A 165 11.05 0.09 -9.26
CA SER A 165 10.00 0.37 -10.23
C SER A 165 8.88 1.20 -9.62
N GLY A 166 8.16 1.90 -10.47
CA GLY A 166 7.00 2.66 -10.07
C GLY A 166 6.13 3.07 -11.25
N TRP A 167 5.08 3.79 -10.96
CA TRP A 167 4.14 4.26 -11.96
C TRP A 167 3.40 5.51 -11.49
N ASP A 168 2.97 6.31 -12.45
CA ASP A 168 2.01 7.39 -12.28
C ASP A 168 0.91 7.32 -13.35
N ALA A 169 0.12 8.39 -13.49
CA ALA A 169 -0.97 8.44 -14.46
C ALA A 169 -0.50 8.51 -15.93
N SER A 170 0.79 8.66 -16.19
CA SER A 170 1.35 8.87 -17.52
C SER A 170 2.55 8.01 -17.83
N HIS A 171 3.21 7.44 -16.81
CA HIS A 171 4.47 6.73 -17.00
C HIS A 171 4.54 5.47 -16.14
N TYR A 172 5.26 4.47 -16.65
CA TYR A 172 5.79 3.36 -15.87
C TYR A 172 7.30 3.39 -15.96
N TRP A 173 8.01 3.11 -14.86
CA TRP A 173 9.47 3.02 -14.86
C TRP A 173 9.95 1.78 -14.15
N PHE A 174 11.02 1.19 -14.69
CA PHE A 174 11.61 -0.06 -14.19
C PHE A 174 13.12 0.04 -14.23
N LYS A 175 13.78 -0.22 -13.12
CA LYS A 175 15.24 -0.35 -13.06
C LYS A 175 15.60 -1.82 -13.01
N VAL A 176 16.33 -2.28 -14.02
CA VAL A 176 16.71 -3.67 -14.17
C VAL A 176 18.19 -3.83 -13.84
N SER A 177 18.56 -4.70 -12.90
CA SER A 177 19.93 -4.93 -12.48
C SER A 177 20.64 -6.05 -13.26
N LYS A 178 19.89 -6.98 -13.80
CA LYS A 178 20.40 -8.14 -14.52
C LYS A 178 19.54 -8.42 -15.75
N LEU A 179 20.21 -8.57 -16.90
CA LEU A 179 19.61 -9.15 -18.10
C LEU A 179 19.67 -10.68 -18.02
N PRO A 180 18.64 -11.41 -18.42
CA PRO A 180 18.67 -12.86 -18.45
C PRO A 180 19.74 -13.34 -19.42
N LYS A 181 20.46 -14.40 -19.05
CA LYS A 181 21.54 -14.97 -19.89
C LYS A 181 21.02 -15.59 -21.20
N LYS A 182 19.73 -15.93 -21.27
CA LYS A 182 19.01 -16.37 -22.49
C LYS A 182 17.54 -15.99 -22.34
N PHE A 183 16.95 -15.42 -23.41
CA PHE A 183 15.50 -15.28 -23.50
C PHE A 183 14.88 -16.69 -23.57
N LYS A 184 13.99 -17.02 -22.66
CA LYS A 184 13.10 -18.17 -22.82
C LYS A 184 12.00 -17.75 -23.81
N HIS A 185 11.99 -18.37 -24.99
CA HIS A 185 10.91 -18.26 -25.98
C HIS A 185 9.67 -18.98 -25.47
#